data_bd7ae0aa8a725aca09f27076fb6382dd
#
_entry.id   bd7ae0aa8a725aca09f27076fb6382dd
#
_cell.length_a   1.000
_cell.length_b   1.000
_cell.length_c   1.000
_cell.angle_alpha   90.00
_cell.angle_beta   90.00
_cell.angle_gamma   90.00
#
_symmetry.space_group_name_H-M   'P 1'
#
loop_
_entity.id
_entity.type
_entity.pdbx_description
1 polymer ?
#
loop_
_entity_poly.entity_id
_entity_poly.type
_entity_poly.pdbx_seq_one_letter_code
_entity_poly.pdbx_strand_id
1 'polypeptide(L)'
;MRVGVLMGGTSFEREISLLSGEEIIKNLNKDKYEVIPMIINSKNEVIDKIHDLDFAFLAFHGEFGEDGAIQSILESVGIPYSGSNPLTSALCMNKKQCKRILKAEGIPIAKGINLYKHEGVNLKKIEELKYPMIVKPNSGGSSIGISLVYSREELRNAILEGFKYGDEIIIEEYINGSEYTVSLLNGKTLPILSIIHKGNFFDYESKYNDTDTLEEVAILPESLQNEINEISKKCYRIFDCKAYARVDIMVSNNKPYVIELNTLPGMTKNSLFPKSAKAANMEYSTLLDKIIEFSLI
;
A
#
# COMPACT_ATOMS: atom_id res chain seq x y z
N MET A 1 -4.91 19.45 -20.82
CA MET A 1 -4.72 17.97 -20.71
C MET A 1 -5.99 17.37 -20.11
N ARG A 2 -6.56 16.35 -20.76
CA ARG A 2 -7.77 15.63 -20.29
C ARG A 2 -7.35 14.54 -19.32
N VAL A 3 -7.65 14.73 -18.05
CA VAL A 3 -7.28 13.84 -16.96
C VAL A 3 -8.49 13.05 -16.48
N GLY A 4 -8.55 11.76 -16.78
CA GLY A 4 -9.55 10.86 -16.23
C GLY A 4 -9.17 10.45 -14.79
N VAL A 5 -10.05 10.68 -13.81
CA VAL A 5 -9.87 10.18 -12.46
C VAL A 5 -10.65 8.88 -12.34
N LEU A 6 -9.92 7.75 -12.40
CA LEU A 6 -10.49 6.42 -12.37
C LEU A 6 -10.64 5.95 -10.91
N MET A 7 -11.88 5.68 -10.50
CA MET A 7 -12.25 5.35 -9.12
C MET A 7 -13.34 4.28 -9.06
N GLY A 8 -13.61 3.72 -7.89
CA GLY A 8 -14.56 2.63 -7.69
C GLY A 8 -13.86 1.27 -7.69
N GLY A 9 -14.09 0.47 -8.72
CA GLY A 9 -13.54 -0.89 -8.81
C GLY A 9 -14.43 -1.94 -8.16
N THR A 10 -13.92 -3.17 -8.09
CA THR A 10 -14.63 -4.36 -7.60
C THR A 10 -14.12 -4.89 -6.27
N SER A 11 -13.10 -4.25 -5.68
CA SER A 11 -12.52 -4.65 -4.40
C SER A 11 -13.41 -4.26 -3.21
N PHE A 12 -13.12 -4.83 -2.06
CA PHE A 12 -13.76 -4.46 -0.78
C PHE A 12 -13.48 -3.00 -0.38
N GLU A 13 -12.48 -2.36 -1.00
CA GLU A 13 -12.05 -0.97 -0.74
C GLU A 13 -12.71 0.05 -1.70
N ARG A 14 -13.78 -0.36 -2.41
CA ARG A 14 -14.48 0.48 -3.41
C ARG A 14 -14.89 1.84 -2.87
N GLU A 15 -15.45 1.90 -1.67
CA GLU A 15 -15.89 3.16 -1.06
C GLU A 15 -14.73 4.11 -0.76
N ILE A 16 -13.60 3.57 -0.31
CA ILE A 16 -12.37 4.36 -0.09
C ILE A 16 -11.80 4.88 -1.42
N SER A 17 -11.91 4.08 -2.48
CA SER A 17 -11.55 4.49 -3.84
C SER A 17 -12.40 5.67 -4.31
N LEU A 18 -13.71 5.64 -4.11
CA LEU A 18 -14.61 6.74 -4.46
C LEU A 18 -14.26 8.01 -3.68
N LEU A 19 -14.05 7.94 -2.39
CA LEU A 19 -13.64 9.07 -1.55
C LEU A 19 -12.29 9.66 -2.00
N SER A 20 -11.32 8.80 -2.32
CA SER A 20 -10.02 9.23 -2.86
C SER A 20 -10.18 9.96 -4.19
N GLY A 21 -10.99 9.40 -5.10
CA GLY A 21 -11.26 10.00 -6.40
C GLY A 21 -11.95 11.35 -6.31
N GLU A 22 -12.97 11.48 -5.46
CA GLU A 22 -13.67 12.75 -5.21
C GLU A 22 -12.72 13.82 -4.67
N GLU A 23 -11.85 13.47 -3.74
CA GLU A 23 -10.87 14.42 -3.18
C GLU A 23 -9.84 14.84 -4.24
N ILE A 24 -9.38 13.92 -5.10
CA ILE A 24 -8.52 14.24 -6.25
C ILE A 24 -9.22 15.19 -7.22
N ILE A 25 -10.45 14.88 -7.66
CA ILE A 25 -11.25 15.69 -8.59
C ILE A 25 -11.44 17.12 -8.07
N LYS A 26 -11.71 17.25 -6.78
CA LYS A 26 -11.92 18.54 -6.12
C LYS A 26 -10.67 19.42 -6.12
N ASN A 27 -9.48 18.81 -6.01
CA ASN A 27 -8.23 19.51 -5.77
C ASN A 27 -7.29 19.58 -7.00
N LEU A 28 -7.57 18.85 -8.09
CA LEU A 28 -6.85 19.02 -9.34
C LEU A 28 -7.01 20.44 -9.88
N ASN A 29 -5.91 20.99 -10.40
CA ASN A 29 -5.88 22.33 -10.97
C ASN A 29 -6.70 22.41 -12.27
N LYS A 30 -7.90 23.01 -12.22
CA LYS A 30 -8.85 23.12 -13.33
C LYS A 30 -8.40 24.09 -14.43
N ASP A 31 -7.41 24.94 -14.15
CA ASP A 31 -6.80 25.79 -15.19
C ASP A 31 -5.81 25.01 -16.06
N LYS A 32 -5.27 23.91 -15.55
CA LYS A 32 -4.34 23.03 -16.27
C LYS A 32 -5.02 21.80 -16.87
N TYR A 33 -6.04 21.27 -16.20
CA TYR A 33 -6.64 19.98 -16.52
C TYR A 33 -8.14 20.07 -16.74
N GLU A 34 -8.60 19.47 -17.82
CA GLU A 34 -10.00 19.06 -17.97
C GLU A 34 -10.18 17.75 -17.17
N VAL A 35 -10.78 17.85 -16.01
CA VAL A 35 -10.92 16.72 -15.06
C VAL A 35 -12.19 15.93 -15.37
N ILE A 36 -12.05 14.65 -15.67
CA ILE A 36 -13.14 13.75 -16.04
C ILE A 36 -13.32 12.68 -14.98
N PRO A 37 -14.40 12.73 -14.15
CA PRO A 37 -14.71 11.66 -13.19
C PRO A 37 -15.06 10.36 -13.91
N MET A 38 -14.42 9.23 -13.53
CA MET A 38 -14.66 7.93 -14.13
C MET A 38 -14.90 6.87 -13.06
N ILE A 39 -16.19 6.61 -12.78
CA ILE A 39 -16.55 5.51 -11.88
C ILE A 39 -16.56 4.23 -12.67
N ILE A 40 -15.72 3.28 -12.24
CA ILE A 40 -15.57 1.94 -12.82
C ILE A 40 -16.30 0.95 -11.90
N ASN A 41 -17.29 0.23 -12.44
CA ASN A 41 -18.06 -0.76 -11.68
C ASN A 41 -17.69 -2.20 -12.07
N SER A 42 -17.08 -2.38 -13.23
CA SER A 42 -16.57 -3.68 -13.69
C SER A 42 -15.30 -3.53 -14.51
N LYS A 43 -14.49 -4.58 -14.56
CA LYS A 43 -13.24 -4.61 -15.35
C LYS A 43 -13.50 -4.40 -16.85
N ASN A 44 -14.65 -4.84 -17.36
CA ASN A 44 -14.99 -4.81 -18.78
C ASN A 44 -15.32 -3.39 -19.30
N GLU A 45 -15.81 -2.48 -18.47
CA GLU A 45 -16.17 -1.12 -18.89
C GLU A 45 -14.99 -0.17 -19.01
N VAL A 46 -13.80 -0.57 -18.57
CA VAL A 46 -12.62 0.32 -18.57
C VAL A 46 -12.29 0.77 -19.99
N ILE A 47 -12.13 -0.20 -20.93
CA ILE A 47 -11.73 0.10 -22.31
C ILE A 47 -12.73 1.07 -22.97
N ASP A 48 -14.02 0.87 -22.76
CA ASP A 48 -15.06 1.72 -23.34
C ASP A 48 -15.08 3.14 -22.77
N LYS A 49 -14.61 3.32 -21.53
CA LYS A 49 -14.66 4.62 -20.82
C LYS A 49 -13.41 5.47 -20.98
N ILE A 50 -12.24 4.86 -21.24
CA ILE A 50 -10.95 5.59 -21.20
C ILE A 50 -10.58 6.25 -22.55
N HIS A 51 -11.42 6.14 -23.58
CA HIS A 51 -11.17 6.82 -24.84
C HIS A 51 -11.02 8.33 -24.64
N ASP A 52 -10.16 8.95 -25.41
CA ASP A 52 -9.90 10.39 -25.40
C ASP A 52 -9.27 10.96 -24.12
N LEU A 53 -8.62 10.16 -23.29
CA LEU A 53 -7.82 10.65 -22.17
C LEU A 53 -6.37 10.91 -22.59
N ASP A 54 -5.83 12.03 -22.11
CA ASP A 54 -4.38 12.28 -22.19
C ASP A 54 -3.64 11.64 -21.01
N PHE A 55 -4.36 11.42 -19.88
CA PHE A 55 -3.79 10.84 -18.66
C PHE A 55 -4.88 10.22 -17.78
N ALA A 56 -4.56 9.08 -17.14
CA ALA A 56 -5.42 8.43 -16.16
C ALA A 56 -4.85 8.58 -14.74
N PHE A 57 -5.54 9.32 -13.87
CA PHE A 57 -5.20 9.35 -12.46
C PHE A 57 -5.91 8.18 -11.75
N LEU A 58 -5.14 7.24 -11.21
CA LEU A 58 -5.67 6.04 -10.55
C LEU A 58 -5.96 6.34 -9.08
N ALA A 59 -7.22 6.23 -8.69
CA ALA A 59 -7.69 6.37 -7.32
C ALA A 59 -8.25 5.05 -6.77
N PHE A 60 -7.91 3.93 -7.38
CA PHE A 60 -8.31 2.60 -6.93
C PHE A 60 -7.59 2.16 -5.67
N HIS A 61 -8.18 1.15 -4.99
CA HIS A 61 -7.58 0.44 -3.88
C HIS A 61 -7.83 -1.06 -4.00
N GLY A 62 -6.83 -1.85 -3.58
CA GLY A 62 -6.91 -3.30 -3.58
C GLY A 62 -6.86 -3.95 -4.98
N GLU A 63 -7.56 -5.08 -5.12
CA GLU A 63 -7.60 -5.86 -6.35
C GLU A 63 -8.03 -5.03 -7.55
N PHE A 64 -7.46 -5.31 -8.72
CA PHE A 64 -7.62 -4.60 -9.97
C PHE A 64 -6.90 -3.24 -10.03
N GLY A 65 -6.89 -2.47 -8.93
CA GLY A 65 -6.25 -1.15 -8.88
C GLY A 65 -4.74 -1.20 -8.62
N GLU A 66 -4.33 -2.05 -7.67
CA GLU A 66 -2.96 -2.10 -7.17
C GLU A 66 -2.18 -3.33 -7.62
N ASP A 67 -2.80 -4.25 -8.37
CA ASP A 67 -2.24 -5.55 -8.76
C ASP A 67 -1.63 -5.59 -10.17
N GLY A 68 -1.58 -4.45 -10.87
CA GLY A 68 -1.05 -4.33 -12.21
C GLY A 68 -2.09 -4.53 -13.33
N ALA A 69 -3.31 -4.93 -13.02
CA ALA A 69 -4.33 -5.21 -14.03
C ALA A 69 -4.78 -3.95 -14.78
N ILE A 70 -5.20 -2.90 -14.07
CA ILE A 70 -5.60 -1.63 -14.69
C ILE A 70 -4.42 -0.96 -15.42
N GLN A 71 -3.22 -1.04 -14.85
CA GLN A 71 -2.00 -0.50 -15.46
C GLN A 71 -1.72 -1.18 -16.81
N SER A 72 -1.87 -2.52 -16.88
CA SER A 72 -1.70 -3.28 -18.12
C SER A 72 -2.72 -2.89 -19.21
N ILE A 73 -3.97 -2.63 -18.83
CA ILE A 73 -5.00 -2.15 -19.75
C ILE A 73 -4.59 -0.78 -20.32
N LEU A 74 -4.22 0.16 -19.47
CA LEU A 74 -3.83 1.51 -19.88
C LEU A 74 -2.58 1.52 -20.77
N GLU A 75 -1.56 0.70 -20.47
CA GLU A 75 -0.39 0.53 -21.33
C GLU A 75 -0.75 -0.05 -22.68
N SER A 76 -1.68 -1.02 -22.74
CA SER A 76 -2.09 -1.65 -23.99
C SER A 76 -2.78 -0.70 -24.97
N VAL A 77 -3.41 0.37 -24.45
CA VAL A 77 -4.07 1.42 -25.25
C VAL A 77 -3.25 2.71 -25.32
N GLY A 78 -2.06 2.75 -24.73
CA GLY A 78 -1.13 3.89 -24.82
C GLY A 78 -1.53 5.10 -23.98
N ILE A 79 -2.33 4.95 -22.92
CA ILE A 79 -2.73 6.03 -22.03
C ILE A 79 -1.78 6.08 -20.83
N PRO A 80 -1.03 7.18 -20.63
CA PRO A 80 -0.21 7.39 -19.43
C PRO A 80 -1.09 7.44 -18.18
N TYR A 81 -0.55 6.97 -17.03
CA TYR A 81 -1.29 6.90 -15.79
C TYR A 81 -0.41 7.21 -14.57
N SER A 82 -1.04 7.50 -13.42
CA SER A 82 -0.34 7.79 -12.18
C SER A 82 0.25 6.54 -11.53
N GLY A 83 1.52 6.63 -11.09
CA GLY A 83 2.18 5.60 -10.29
C GLY A 83 2.99 4.59 -11.09
N SER A 84 3.17 3.43 -10.49
CA SER A 84 4.11 2.41 -10.95
C SER A 84 3.52 1.52 -12.06
N ASN A 85 4.41 0.89 -12.85
CA ASN A 85 4.06 0.00 -13.95
C ASN A 85 3.38 -1.30 -13.47
N PRO A 86 2.81 -2.12 -14.39
CA PRO A 86 2.11 -3.36 -14.04
C PRO A 86 2.95 -4.34 -13.23
N LEU A 87 4.23 -4.53 -13.60
CA LEU A 87 5.12 -5.48 -12.91
C LEU A 87 5.39 -5.05 -11.47
N THR A 88 5.74 -3.79 -11.27
CA THR A 88 5.98 -3.22 -9.95
C THR A 88 4.75 -3.35 -9.07
N SER A 89 3.58 -2.97 -9.59
CA SER A 89 2.29 -3.07 -8.89
C SER A 89 1.98 -4.51 -8.47
N ALA A 90 2.10 -5.47 -9.41
CA ALA A 90 1.87 -6.88 -9.12
C ALA A 90 2.85 -7.46 -8.08
N LEU A 91 4.14 -7.11 -8.16
CA LEU A 91 5.15 -7.57 -7.21
C LEU A 91 4.93 -7.01 -5.81
N CYS A 92 4.58 -5.74 -5.68
CA CYS A 92 4.32 -5.10 -4.38
C CYS A 92 3.01 -5.61 -3.75
N MET A 93 1.96 -5.84 -4.54
CA MET A 93 0.70 -6.41 -4.06
C MET A 93 0.87 -7.84 -3.54
N ASN A 94 1.72 -8.64 -4.18
CA ASN A 94 2.02 -10.01 -3.77
C ASN A 94 3.07 -10.01 -2.66
N LYS A 95 2.61 -10.06 -1.38
CA LYS A 95 3.49 -9.95 -0.19
C LYS A 95 4.61 -10.98 -0.18
N LYS A 96 4.35 -12.21 -0.63
CA LYS A 96 5.39 -13.27 -0.74
C LYS A 96 6.49 -12.87 -1.72
N GLN A 97 6.13 -12.43 -2.93
CA GLN A 97 7.14 -12.07 -3.93
C GLN A 97 7.88 -10.80 -3.51
N CYS A 98 7.16 -9.80 -2.99
CA CYS A 98 7.74 -8.60 -2.42
C CYS A 98 8.80 -8.95 -1.36
N LYS A 99 8.45 -9.77 -0.35
CA LYS A 99 9.37 -10.17 0.71
C LYS A 99 10.54 -11.02 0.24
N ARG A 100 10.33 -11.87 -0.77
CA ARG A 100 11.44 -12.64 -1.36
C ARG A 100 12.48 -11.73 -2.01
N ILE A 101 12.04 -10.73 -2.76
CA ILE A 101 12.91 -9.74 -3.38
C ILE A 101 13.62 -8.91 -2.31
N LEU A 102 12.88 -8.35 -1.35
CA LEU A 102 13.46 -7.59 -0.24
C LEU A 102 14.52 -8.37 0.52
N LYS A 103 14.26 -9.65 0.81
CA LYS A 103 15.20 -10.54 1.48
C LYS A 103 16.46 -10.77 0.65
N ALA A 104 16.34 -11.00 -0.66
CA ALA A 104 17.47 -11.21 -1.56
C ALA A 104 18.36 -9.96 -1.64
N GLU A 105 17.76 -8.77 -1.53
CA GLU A 105 18.43 -7.48 -1.52
C GLU A 105 18.95 -7.05 -0.12
N GLY A 106 18.83 -7.92 0.88
CA GLY A 106 19.31 -7.68 2.24
C GLY A 106 18.50 -6.64 3.02
N ILE A 107 17.26 -6.37 2.63
CA ILE A 107 16.33 -5.52 3.38
C ILE A 107 15.77 -6.31 4.57
N PRO A 108 15.83 -5.76 5.80
CA PRO A 108 15.24 -6.41 6.95
C PRO A 108 13.72 -6.55 6.81
N ILE A 109 13.22 -7.77 6.99
CA ILE A 109 11.80 -8.12 6.99
C ILE A 109 11.51 -9.12 8.11
N ALA A 110 10.26 -9.25 8.52
CA ALA A 110 9.84 -10.32 9.43
C ALA A 110 10.07 -11.69 8.80
N LYS A 111 10.53 -12.67 9.61
CA LYS A 111 10.63 -14.08 9.18
C LYS A 111 9.22 -14.61 8.99
N GLY A 112 9.03 -15.42 7.94
CA GLY A 112 7.72 -15.95 7.66
C GLY A 112 7.72 -17.23 6.84
N ILE A 113 6.55 -17.86 6.80
CA ILE A 113 6.24 -19.08 6.07
C ILE A 113 5.00 -18.82 5.22
N ASN A 114 5.04 -19.24 3.98
CA ASN A 114 3.88 -19.20 3.09
C ASN A 114 3.14 -20.54 3.16
N LEU A 115 1.82 -20.47 3.16
CA LEU A 115 0.93 -21.63 3.06
C LEU A 115 -0.01 -21.47 1.88
N TYR A 116 -0.27 -22.59 1.21
CA TYR A 116 -1.25 -22.70 0.15
C TYR A 116 -2.45 -23.52 0.62
N LYS A 117 -3.66 -23.13 0.24
CA LYS A 117 -4.91 -23.77 0.66
C LYS A 117 -4.98 -25.26 0.30
N HIS A 118 -4.33 -25.65 -0.82
CA HIS A 118 -4.29 -27.05 -1.28
C HIS A 118 -3.14 -27.87 -0.65
N GLU A 119 -2.27 -27.23 0.15
CA GLU A 119 -1.16 -27.92 0.83
C GLU A 119 -1.53 -28.30 2.27
N GLY A 120 -0.93 -29.36 2.77
CA GLY A 120 -1.08 -29.78 4.15
C GLY A 120 -0.40 -28.79 5.12
N VAL A 121 -1.06 -28.45 6.22
CA VAL A 121 -0.54 -27.53 7.23
C VAL A 121 0.39 -28.28 8.20
N ASN A 122 1.69 -27.96 8.16
CA ASN A 122 2.66 -28.46 9.13
C ASN A 122 2.82 -27.48 10.31
N LEU A 123 1.96 -27.61 11.32
CA LEU A 123 1.97 -26.71 12.48
C LEU A 123 3.30 -26.71 13.22
N LYS A 124 4.02 -27.85 13.32
CA LYS A 124 5.32 -27.91 14.01
C LYS A 124 6.34 -26.98 13.35
N LYS A 125 6.41 -26.98 12.02
CA LYS A 125 7.29 -26.09 11.26
C LYS A 125 6.91 -24.62 11.43
N ILE A 126 5.62 -24.31 11.48
CA ILE A 126 5.15 -22.94 11.67
C ILE A 126 5.50 -22.44 13.06
N GLU A 127 5.37 -23.28 14.08
CA GLU A 127 5.69 -22.94 15.48
C GLU A 127 7.18 -22.67 15.74
N GLU A 128 8.09 -22.98 14.80
CA GLU A 128 9.49 -22.55 14.85
C GLU A 128 9.62 -21.01 14.79
N LEU A 129 8.62 -20.29 14.26
CA LEU A 129 8.57 -18.82 14.27
C LEU A 129 8.34 -18.26 15.67
N LYS A 130 7.79 -19.06 16.60
CA LYS A 130 7.38 -18.69 17.96
C LYS A 130 6.23 -17.69 18.01
N TYR A 131 5.40 -17.82 19.04
CA TYR A 131 4.31 -16.86 19.30
C TYR A 131 4.85 -15.57 19.96
N PRO A 132 4.19 -14.42 19.75
CA PRO A 132 3.03 -14.22 18.87
C PRO A 132 3.40 -14.20 17.38
N MET A 133 2.43 -14.51 16.52
CA MET A 133 2.58 -14.52 15.06
C MET A 133 1.49 -13.71 14.39
N ILE A 134 1.78 -13.22 13.19
CA ILE A 134 0.79 -12.59 12.29
C ILE A 134 0.42 -13.59 11.20
N VAL A 135 -0.87 -13.80 11.00
CA VAL A 135 -1.44 -14.53 9.85
C VAL A 135 -2.15 -13.52 8.95
N LYS A 136 -1.84 -13.52 7.66
CA LYS A 136 -2.43 -12.57 6.70
C LYS A 136 -2.55 -13.15 5.29
N PRO A 137 -3.54 -12.72 4.49
CA PRO A 137 -3.62 -13.05 3.07
C PRO A 137 -2.36 -12.58 2.33
N ASN A 138 -1.94 -13.33 1.31
CA ASN A 138 -0.78 -12.96 0.49
C ASN A 138 -1.04 -11.70 -0.34
N SER A 139 -2.26 -11.55 -0.85
CA SER A 139 -2.71 -10.39 -1.63
C SER A 139 -3.84 -9.69 -0.90
N GLY A 140 -3.95 -8.36 -1.08
CA GLY A 140 -4.95 -7.55 -0.40
C GLY A 140 -4.33 -6.49 0.49
N GLY A 141 -5.15 -5.51 0.87
CA GLY A 141 -4.78 -4.34 1.66
C GLY A 141 -5.65 -4.16 2.90
N SER A 142 -5.60 -2.96 3.48
CA SER A 142 -6.48 -2.48 4.56
C SER A 142 -6.61 -3.39 5.79
N SER A 143 -5.60 -4.20 6.08
CA SER A 143 -5.59 -5.16 7.18
C SER A 143 -6.71 -6.22 7.15
N ILE A 144 -7.40 -6.39 6.03
CA ILE A 144 -8.47 -7.39 5.89
C ILE A 144 -7.88 -8.79 5.98
N GLY A 145 -8.45 -9.63 6.85
CA GLY A 145 -8.03 -11.02 7.05
C GLY A 145 -6.71 -11.18 7.80
N ILE A 146 -6.20 -10.12 8.46
CA ILE A 146 -5.02 -10.19 9.32
C ILE A 146 -5.42 -10.61 10.73
N SER A 147 -4.67 -11.54 11.32
CA SER A 147 -4.85 -12.01 12.69
C SER A 147 -3.52 -12.04 13.44
N LEU A 148 -3.49 -11.49 14.65
CA LEU A 148 -2.41 -11.68 15.62
C LEU A 148 -2.78 -12.88 16.51
N VAL A 149 -1.88 -13.86 16.60
CA VAL A 149 -2.15 -15.13 17.29
C VAL A 149 -1.09 -15.43 18.35
N TYR A 150 -1.54 -15.91 19.51
CA TYR A 150 -0.72 -16.21 20.68
C TYR A 150 -0.69 -17.70 21.03
N SER A 151 -1.51 -18.52 20.37
CA SER A 151 -1.64 -19.94 20.64
C SER A 151 -1.84 -20.78 19.38
N ARG A 152 -1.64 -22.11 19.51
CA ARG A 152 -1.92 -23.07 18.43
C ARG A 152 -3.38 -23.09 18.01
N GLU A 153 -4.30 -22.88 18.95
CA GLU A 153 -5.72 -22.87 18.67
C GLU A 153 -6.09 -21.64 17.84
N GLU A 154 -5.63 -20.45 18.27
CA GLU A 154 -5.80 -19.20 17.51
C GLU A 154 -5.17 -19.28 16.14
N LEU A 155 -3.97 -19.89 16.02
CA LEU A 155 -3.29 -20.08 14.74
C LEU A 155 -4.13 -20.91 13.76
N ARG A 156 -4.76 -21.98 14.22
CA ARG A 156 -5.64 -22.80 13.36
C ARG A 156 -6.82 -22.00 12.85
N ASN A 157 -7.46 -21.24 13.71
CA ASN A 157 -8.61 -20.40 13.36
C ASN A 157 -8.20 -19.28 12.40
N ALA A 158 -7.07 -18.63 12.64
CA ALA A 158 -6.52 -17.58 11.77
C ALA A 158 -6.13 -18.10 10.38
N ILE A 159 -5.61 -19.33 10.26
CA ILE A 159 -5.32 -19.98 8.98
C ILE A 159 -6.62 -20.17 8.18
N LEU A 160 -7.67 -20.69 8.82
CA LEU A 160 -8.98 -20.89 8.18
C LEU A 160 -9.61 -19.56 7.75
N GLU A 161 -9.51 -18.55 8.60
CA GLU A 161 -9.99 -17.20 8.29
C GLU A 161 -9.23 -16.57 7.13
N GLY A 162 -7.89 -16.60 7.16
CA GLY A 162 -7.05 -16.05 6.10
C GLY A 162 -7.33 -16.64 4.72
N PHE A 163 -7.63 -17.94 4.66
CA PHE A 163 -8.02 -18.61 3.40
C PHE A 163 -9.41 -18.25 2.86
N LYS A 164 -10.20 -17.45 3.56
CA LYS A 164 -11.43 -16.87 2.98
C LYS A 164 -11.13 -15.75 2.00
N TYR A 165 -9.94 -15.13 2.11
CA TYR A 165 -9.51 -13.97 1.31
C TYR A 165 -8.51 -14.34 0.21
N GLY A 166 -8.24 -15.63 0.00
CA GLY A 166 -7.35 -16.09 -1.07
C GLY A 166 -6.85 -17.51 -0.84
N ASP A 167 -6.14 -18.04 -1.83
CA ASP A 167 -5.61 -19.40 -1.79
C ASP A 167 -4.18 -19.48 -1.23
N GLU A 168 -3.60 -18.35 -0.88
CA GLU A 168 -2.28 -18.22 -0.28
C GLU A 168 -2.29 -17.26 0.91
N ILE A 169 -1.69 -17.68 2.03
CA ILE A 169 -1.51 -16.86 3.22
C ILE A 169 -0.05 -16.85 3.64
N ILE A 170 0.33 -15.81 4.40
CA ILE A 170 1.65 -15.66 5.01
C ILE A 170 1.48 -15.70 6.53
N ILE A 171 2.34 -16.47 7.20
CA ILE A 171 2.46 -16.48 8.66
C ILE A 171 3.83 -15.94 9.01
N GLU A 172 3.90 -14.91 9.84
CA GLU A 172 5.13 -14.20 10.18
C GLU A 172 5.32 -14.08 11.69
N GLU A 173 6.59 -13.97 12.12
CA GLU A 173 6.89 -13.50 13.47
C GLU A 173 6.29 -12.11 13.69
N TYR A 174 5.70 -11.89 14.86
CA TYR A 174 5.22 -10.55 15.22
C TYR A 174 6.40 -9.66 15.60
N ILE A 175 6.55 -8.55 14.91
CA ILE A 175 7.55 -7.52 15.24
C ILE A 175 6.91 -6.57 16.26
N ASN A 176 7.24 -6.78 17.53
CA ASN A 176 6.79 -5.89 18.60
C ASN A 176 7.60 -4.58 18.58
N GLY A 177 6.97 -3.49 18.22
CA GLY A 177 7.64 -2.19 18.04
C GLY A 177 6.69 -1.06 17.68
N SER A 178 7.26 0.04 17.20
CA SER A 178 6.52 1.20 16.73
C SER A 178 6.37 1.15 15.22
N GLU A 179 5.20 1.55 14.71
CA GLU A 179 4.88 1.59 13.29
C GLU A 179 5.17 2.98 12.72
N TYR A 180 5.83 2.99 11.56
CA TYR A 180 6.15 4.19 10.80
C TYR A 180 5.80 3.99 9.33
N THR A 181 5.49 5.09 8.66
CA THR A 181 5.29 5.09 7.23
C THR A 181 6.11 6.18 6.56
N VAL A 182 6.69 5.84 5.41
CA VAL A 182 7.51 6.73 4.60
C VAL A 182 6.89 6.88 3.24
N SER A 183 6.41 8.07 2.94
CA SER A 183 5.96 8.45 1.61
C SER A 183 7.15 8.87 0.76
N LEU A 184 7.20 8.41 -0.50
CA LEU A 184 8.22 8.78 -1.46
C LEU A 184 7.57 9.42 -2.69
N LEU A 185 8.07 10.58 -3.07
CA LEU A 185 7.66 11.30 -4.28
C LEU A 185 8.87 11.42 -5.20
N ASN A 186 8.81 10.78 -6.36
CA ASN A 186 9.92 10.66 -7.32
C ASN A 186 11.24 10.22 -6.66
N GLY A 187 11.15 9.16 -5.82
CA GLY A 187 12.28 8.58 -5.09
C GLY A 187 12.83 9.42 -3.93
N LYS A 188 12.25 10.59 -3.64
CA LYS A 188 12.60 11.43 -2.48
C LYS A 188 11.64 11.16 -1.33
N THR A 189 12.16 10.90 -0.14
CA THR A 189 11.35 10.70 1.07
C THR A 189 10.73 12.02 1.53
N LEU A 190 9.46 11.97 1.89
CA LEU A 190 8.75 13.01 2.63
C LEU A 190 8.90 12.75 4.14
N PRO A 191 8.47 13.68 5.02
CA PRO A 191 8.53 13.47 6.46
C PRO A 191 7.90 12.14 6.89
N ILE A 192 8.61 11.39 7.72
CA ILE A 192 8.16 10.12 8.27
C ILE A 192 6.98 10.38 9.21
N LEU A 193 5.92 9.58 9.10
CA LEU A 193 4.82 9.61 10.05
C LEU A 193 4.90 8.40 10.97
N SER A 194 4.65 8.62 12.25
CA SER A 194 4.37 7.57 13.24
C SER A 194 2.89 7.23 13.23
N ILE A 195 2.57 5.96 13.40
CA ILE A 195 1.21 5.45 13.50
C ILE A 195 1.06 4.87 14.90
N ILE A 196 0.33 5.58 15.76
CA ILE A 196 0.18 5.24 17.18
C ILE A 196 -1.26 4.76 17.40
N HIS A 197 -1.40 3.51 17.82
CA HIS A 197 -2.68 2.92 18.15
C HIS A 197 -2.86 2.86 19.66
N LYS A 198 -4.07 3.13 20.15
CA LYS A 198 -4.41 2.93 21.56
C LYS A 198 -4.68 1.47 21.91
N GLY A 199 -4.86 0.60 20.92
CA GLY A 199 -5.04 -0.85 21.07
C GLY A 199 -3.75 -1.64 20.79
N ASN A 200 -3.78 -2.93 21.10
CA ASN A 200 -2.61 -3.81 20.91
C ASN A 200 -2.36 -4.22 19.44
N PHE A 201 -3.26 -3.89 18.51
CA PHE A 201 -3.14 -4.31 17.11
C PHE A 201 -3.95 -3.40 16.17
N PHE A 202 -3.38 -3.08 15.01
CA PHE A 202 -3.99 -2.25 13.97
C PHE A 202 -4.80 -3.08 12.99
N ASP A 203 -6.09 -3.22 13.23
CA ASP A 203 -7.03 -3.89 12.34
C ASP A 203 -7.75 -2.92 11.37
N TYR A 204 -8.67 -3.46 10.57
CA TYR A 204 -9.44 -2.68 9.59
C TYR A 204 -10.31 -1.60 10.26
N GLU A 205 -10.93 -1.90 11.41
CA GLU A 205 -11.76 -0.92 12.13
C GLU A 205 -10.93 0.25 12.64
N SER A 206 -9.73 -0.02 13.16
CA SER A 206 -8.79 1.01 13.62
C SER A 206 -8.31 1.92 12.47
N LYS A 207 -8.21 1.40 11.23
CA LYS A 207 -7.76 2.20 10.06
C LYS A 207 -8.79 3.23 9.59
N TYR A 208 -10.08 2.91 9.64
CA TYR A 208 -11.11 3.71 8.98
C TYR A 208 -12.17 4.27 9.90
N ASN A 209 -12.41 3.63 11.04
CA ASN A 209 -13.49 3.97 11.97
C ASN A 209 -13.02 4.47 13.33
N ASP A 210 -11.72 4.33 13.64
CA ASP A 210 -11.21 4.68 14.96
C ASP A 210 -10.68 6.12 15.00
N THR A 211 -11.35 6.96 15.80
CA THR A 211 -10.88 8.32 16.15
C THR A 211 -9.63 8.28 17.06
N ASP A 212 -9.18 7.10 17.46
CA ASP A 212 -8.13 6.89 18.43
C ASP A 212 -6.74 6.55 17.82
N THR A 213 -6.64 6.40 16.49
CA THR A 213 -5.34 6.30 15.81
C THR A 213 -4.75 7.70 15.62
N LEU A 214 -3.57 7.93 16.20
CA LEU A 214 -2.82 9.17 16.06
C LEU A 214 -1.74 8.98 14.97
N GLU A 215 -1.78 9.84 13.97
CA GLU A 215 -0.82 9.86 12.86
C GLU A 215 -0.14 11.24 12.85
N GLU A 216 1.12 11.28 13.24
CA GLU A 216 1.88 12.53 13.39
C GLU A 216 3.31 12.41 12.84
N VAL A 217 3.96 13.55 12.61
CA VAL A 217 5.36 13.55 12.18
C VAL A 217 6.21 12.90 13.26
N ALA A 218 6.95 11.87 12.86
CA ALA A 218 7.78 11.10 13.77
C ALA A 218 8.96 11.93 14.29
N ILE A 219 9.19 11.85 15.60
CA ILE A 219 10.40 12.40 16.25
C ILE A 219 11.33 11.23 16.53
N LEU A 220 12.38 11.08 15.72
CA LEU A 220 13.32 9.97 15.75
C LEU A 220 14.76 10.46 15.96
N PRO A 221 15.63 9.64 16.59
CA PRO A 221 17.07 9.87 16.53
C PRO A 221 17.55 9.95 15.07
N GLU A 222 18.44 10.88 14.76
CA GLU A 222 18.90 11.16 13.40
C GLU A 222 19.42 9.90 12.69
N SER A 223 20.16 9.05 13.39
CA SER A 223 20.69 7.79 12.83
C SER A 223 19.58 6.85 12.39
N LEU A 224 18.52 6.69 13.19
CA LEU A 224 17.39 5.84 12.87
C LEU A 224 16.54 6.42 11.73
N GLN A 225 16.32 7.75 11.77
CA GLN A 225 15.61 8.46 10.68
C GLN A 225 16.33 8.28 9.34
N ASN A 226 17.65 8.41 9.32
CA ASN A 226 18.47 8.22 8.13
C ASN A 226 18.40 6.77 7.64
N GLU A 227 18.50 5.78 8.54
CA GLU A 227 18.38 4.35 8.19
C GLU A 227 17.02 4.03 7.56
N ILE A 228 15.90 4.49 8.16
CA ILE A 228 14.56 4.32 7.63
C ILE A 228 14.43 4.96 6.24
N ASN A 229 14.93 6.17 6.06
CA ASN A 229 14.90 6.87 4.77
C ASN A 229 15.70 6.12 3.69
N GLU A 230 16.91 5.63 4.01
CA GLU A 230 17.73 4.90 3.04
C GLU A 230 17.14 3.53 2.67
N ILE A 231 16.58 2.81 3.63
CA ILE A 231 15.84 1.56 3.38
C ILE A 231 14.66 1.84 2.46
N SER A 232 13.86 2.88 2.72
CA SER A 232 12.70 3.23 1.91
C SER A 232 13.08 3.62 0.48
N LYS A 233 14.14 4.43 0.29
CA LYS A 233 14.69 4.76 -1.03
C LYS A 233 15.21 3.51 -1.75
N LYS A 234 15.85 2.59 -1.02
CA LYS A 234 16.33 1.33 -1.58
C LYS A 234 15.16 0.48 -2.05
N CYS A 235 14.09 0.35 -1.25
CA CYS A 235 12.86 -0.34 -1.65
C CYS A 235 12.26 0.26 -2.92
N TYR A 236 12.13 1.59 -2.99
CA TYR A 236 11.61 2.28 -4.16
C TYR A 236 12.40 1.93 -5.43
N ARG A 237 13.75 1.88 -5.35
CA ARG A 237 14.63 1.52 -6.48
C ARG A 237 14.56 0.04 -6.84
N ILE A 238 14.54 -0.87 -5.85
CA ILE A 238 14.49 -2.32 -6.08
C ILE A 238 13.26 -2.73 -6.89
N PHE A 239 12.12 -2.08 -6.65
CA PHE A 239 10.86 -2.38 -7.34
C PHE A 239 10.61 -1.49 -8.55
N ASP A 240 11.55 -0.63 -8.95
CA ASP A 240 11.38 0.34 -10.03
C ASP A 240 10.07 1.15 -9.88
N CYS A 241 9.78 1.58 -8.63
CA CYS A 241 8.62 2.41 -8.36
C CYS A 241 8.70 3.72 -9.15
N LYS A 242 7.55 4.20 -9.64
CA LYS A 242 7.45 5.43 -10.43
C LYS A 242 6.53 6.43 -9.74
N ALA A 243 6.83 7.70 -9.91
CA ALA A 243 6.13 8.86 -9.39
C ALA A 243 5.99 8.87 -7.85
N TYR A 244 5.27 7.96 -7.26
CA TYR A 244 5.04 7.91 -5.82
C TYR A 244 4.87 6.49 -5.30
N ALA A 245 5.21 6.28 -4.05
CA ALA A 245 4.99 5.02 -3.33
C ALA A 245 5.04 5.29 -1.82
N ARG A 246 4.55 4.34 -1.02
CA ARG A 246 4.63 4.39 0.45
C ARG A 246 5.23 3.08 0.96
N VAL A 247 6.18 3.19 1.89
CA VAL A 247 6.81 2.05 2.56
C VAL A 247 6.40 2.05 4.02
N ASP A 248 5.78 0.96 4.47
CA ASP A 248 5.36 0.79 5.85
C ASP A 248 6.41 -0.05 6.61
N ILE A 249 6.80 0.43 7.79
CA ILE A 249 7.97 -0.06 8.54
C ILE A 249 7.63 -0.23 10.01
N MET A 250 7.98 -1.39 10.58
CA MET A 250 8.02 -1.59 12.03
C MET A 250 9.44 -1.37 12.54
N VAL A 251 9.58 -0.64 13.65
CA VAL A 251 10.87 -0.48 14.34
C VAL A 251 10.82 -1.18 15.67
N SER A 252 11.68 -2.16 15.87
CA SER A 252 11.85 -2.91 17.12
C SER A 252 13.32 -2.90 17.54
N ASN A 253 13.59 -2.53 18.78
CA ASN A 253 14.96 -2.40 19.31
C ASN A 253 15.89 -1.56 18.41
N ASN A 254 15.40 -0.41 17.97
CA ASN A 254 16.08 0.52 17.03
C ASN A 254 16.44 -0.12 15.67
N LYS A 255 15.79 -1.21 15.27
CA LYS A 255 16.00 -1.87 13.99
C LYS A 255 14.74 -1.79 13.14
N PRO A 256 14.79 -1.21 11.95
CA PRO A 256 13.66 -1.15 11.03
C PRO A 256 13.45 -2.48 10.29
N TYR A 257 12.18 -2.85 10.09
CA TYR A 257 11.72 -3.99 9.32
C TYR A 257 10.64 -3.53 8.34
N VAL A 258 10.85 -3.76 7.06
CA VAL A 258 9.85 -3.41 6.03
C VAL A 258 8.68 -4.40 6.12
N ILE A 259 7.47 -3.86 6.20
CA ILE A 259 6.22 -4.60 6.25
C ILE A 259 5.65 -4.79 4.87
N GLU A 260 5.47 -3.67 4.13
CA GLU A 260 4.92 -3.67 2.77
C GLU A 260 5.29 -2.40 2.00
N LEU A 261 5.12 -2.47 0.67
CA LEU A 261 5.17 -1.32 -0.24
C LEU A 261 3.80 -1.11 -0.87
N ASN A 262 3.34 0.13 -0.87
CA ASN A 262 2.08 0.54 -1.49
C ASN A 262 2.38 1.41 -2.71
N THR A 263 1.97 0.96 -3.90
CA THR A 263 2.21 1.64 -5.18
C THR A 263 1.13 2.64 -5.57
N LEU A 264 -0.07 2.51 -4.97
CA LEU A 264 -1.17 3.48 -5.05
C LEU A 264 -1.67 3.82 -3.64
N PRO A 265 -0.86 4.54 -2.83
CA PRO A 265 -1.25 4.90 -1.47
C PRO A 265 -2.51 5.78 -1.48
N GLY A 266 -3.32 5.66 -0.41
CA GLY A 266 -4.56 6.41 -0.25
C GLY A 266 -4.37 7.92 -0.41
N MET A 267 -5.34 8.54 -1.08
CA MET A 267 -5.32 9.95 -1.46
C MET A 267 -6.50 10.75 -0.89
N THR A 268 -7.20 10.22 0.11
CA THR A 268 -8.16 11.04 0.86
C THR A 268 -7.43 12.11 1.67
N LYS A 269 -8.11 13.17 2.07
CA LYS A 269 -7.55 14.24 2.89
C LYS A 269 -6.88 13.74 4.18
N ASN A 270 -7.39 12.65 4.73
CA ASN A 270 -6.89 12.04 5.97
C ASN A 270 -5.86 10.92 5.73
N SER A 271 -5.54 10.60 4.48
CA SER A 271 -4.57 9.55 4.16
C SER A 271 -3.14 9.97 4.51
N LEU A 272 -2.32 8.99 4.82
CA LEU A 272 -0.91 9.16 5.26
C LEU A 272 -0.05 9.88 4.22
N PHE A 273 -0.25 9.59 2.92
CA PHE A 273 0.57 10.23 1.87
C PHE A 273 0.31 11.75 1.79
N PRO A 274 -0.94 12.25 1.69
CA PRO A 274 -1.23 13.69 1.78
C PRO A 274 -0.79 14.33 3.09
N LYS A 275 -0.91 13.65 4.23
CA LYS A 275 -0.41 14.15 5.53
C LYS A 275 1.11 14.35 5.51
N SER A 276 1.85 13.39 4.98
CA SER A 276 3.31 13.48 4.84
C SER A 276 3.72 14.62 3.89
N ALA A 277 3.00 14.81 2.78
CA ALA A 277 3.23 15.93 1.86
C ALA A 277 2.96 17.29 2.53
N LYS A 278 1.86 17.41 3.27
CA LYS A 278 1.53 18.61 4.04
C LYS A 278 2.59 18.94 5.09
N ALA A 279 3.13 17.93 5.76
CA ALA A 279 4.24 18.11 6.71
C ALA A 279 5.54 18.60 6.01
N ALA A 280 5.69 18.37 4.71
CA ALA A 280 6.74 18.96 3.87
C ALA A 280 6.38 20.35 3.30
N ASN A 281 5.33 21.01 3.81
CA ASN A 281 4.78 22.28 3.30
C ASN A 281 4.34 22.19 1.82
N MET A 282 3.89 21.02 1.38
CA MET A 282 3.35 20.81 0.03
C MET A 282 1.83 20.78 0.07
N GLU A 283 1.20 21.75 -0.60
CA GLU A 283 -0.24 21.79 -0.75
C GLU A 283 -0.74 20.58 -1.57
N TYR A 284 -1.96 20.12 -1.28
CA TYR A 284 -2.50 18.92 -1.88
C TYR A 284 -2.61 19.02 -3.41
N SER A 285 -3.05 20.19 -3.96
CA SER A 285 -3.08 20.43 -5.40
C SER A 285 -1.68 20.34 -6.04
N THR A 286 -0.66 20.85 -5.35
CA THR A 286 0.74 20.76 -5.80
C THR A 286 1.23 19.30 -5.79
N LEU A 287 0.82 18.50 -4.80
CA LEU A 287 1.12 17.08 -4.75
C LEU A 287 0.55 16.35 -5.97
N LEU A 288 -0.73 16.61 -6.30
CA LEU A 288 -1.39 16.00 -7.47
C LEU A 288 -0.70 16.39 -8.79
N ASP A 289 -0.36 17.67 -8.96
CA ASP A 289 0.39 18.16 -10.12
C ASP A 289 1.73 17.42 -10.27
N LYS A 290 2.47 17.24 -9.15
CA LYS A 290 3.75 16.53 -9.15
C LYS A 290 3.61 15.04 -9.45
N ILE A 291 2.57 14.39 -8.95
CA ILE A 291 2.30 12.97 -9.28
C ILE A 291 2.07 12.82 -10.78
N ILE A 292 1.29 13.70 -11.40
CA ILE A 292 1.07 13.69 -12.86
C ILE A 292 2.40 13.93 -13.59
N GLU A 293 3.14 14.99 -13.23
CA GLU A 293 4.42 15.34 -13.83
C GLU A 293 5.40 14.17 -13.79
N PHE A 294 5.61 13.55 -12.62
CA PHE A 294 6.55 12.44 -12.45
C PHE A 294 6.07 11.12 -13.06
N SER A 295 4.78 10.99 -13.33
CA SER A 295 4.24 9.83 -14.05
C SER A 295 4.43 9.93 -15.56
N LEU A 296 4.62 11.13 -16.11
CA LEU A 296 4.82 11.37 -17.54
C LEU A 296 6.30 11.28 -17.98
N ILE A 297 7.24 11.32 -17.05
CA ILE A 297 8.67 11.15 -17.29
C ILE A 297 9.00 9.64 -17.37
#